data_32deb7b9b25a9f55708cfbc912ad2741
#
_entry.id   32deb7b9b25a9f55708cfbc912ad2741
#
_cell.length_a   1.000
_cell.length_b   1.000
_cell.length_c   1.000
_cell.angle_alpha   90.00
_cell.angle_beta   90.00
_cell.angle_gamma   90.00
#
_symmetry.space_group_name_H-M   'P 1'
#
loop_
_entity.id
_entity.type
_entity.pdbx_description
1 polymer ?
#
loop_
_entity_poly.entity_id
_entity_poly.type
_entity_poly.pdbx_seq_one_letter_code
_entity_poly.pdbx_strand_id
1 'polypeptide(L)' 'MATKTITDASFHDDVISADKPVLVDFWAEWCGPCKMIGPSLEELSEELGEQVTIAKLNID' A
#
# COMPACT_ATOMS: atom_id res chain seq x y z
N MET A 1 4.65 -11.61 -1.35
CA MET A 1 4.15 -10.38 -0.73
C MET A 1 3.03 -9.81 -1.58
N ALA A 2 1.96 -9.48 -0.92
CA ALA A 2 0.75 -9.06 -1.62
C ALA A 2 0.57 -7.53 -1.71
N THR A 3 1.32 -6.76 -0.94
CA THR A 3 1.27 -5.30 -1.05
C THR A 3 2.10 -4.81 -2.23
N LYS A 4 1.69 -3.69 -2.80
CA LYS A 4 2.36 -3.10 -3.95
C LYS A 4 3.09 -1.83 -3.53
N THR A 5 4.37 -1.73 -3.88
CA THR A 5 5.14 -0.51 -3.61
C THR A 5 4.89 0.50 -4.72
N ILE A 6 4.46 1.71 -4.35
CA ILE A 6 4.20 2.78 -5.30
C ILE A 6 5.04 4.01 -4.97
N THR A 7 5.16 4.92 -5.92
CA THR A 7 5.89 6.18 -5.77
C THR A 7 5.01 7.32 -6.22
N ASP A 8 5.46 8.56 -5.99
CA ASP A 8 4.76 9.73 -6.49
C ASP A 8 4.59 9.66 -8.00
N ALA A 9 5.61 9.17 -8.70
CA ALA A 9 5.57 9.07 -10.15
C ALA A 9 4.55 8.04 -10.64
N SER A 10 4.36 6.94 -9.89
CA SER A 10 3.45 5.87 -10.29
C SER A 10 2.05 6.02 -9.68
N PHE A 11 1.86 6.97 -8.78
CA PHE A 11 0.61 7.10 -8.02
C PHE A 11 -0.61 7.18 -8.92
N HIS A 12 -0.57 8.03 -9.94
CA HIS A 12 -1.71 8.20 -10.83
C HIS A 12 -2.10 6.87 -11.49
N ASP A 13 -1.12 6.18 -12.06
CA ASP A 13 -1.39 4.93 -12.76
C ASP A 13 -1.80 3.81 -11.82
N ASP A 14 -1.16 3.75 -10.65
CA ASP A 14 -1.36 2.64 -9.71
C ASP A 14 -2.60 2.82 -8.83
N VAL A 15 -3.04 4.04 -8.61
CA VAL A 15 -4.15 4.35 -7.71
C VAL A 15 -5.33 4.94 -8.43
N ILE A 16 -5.11 6.07 -9.13
CA ILE A 16 -6.22 6.81 -9.77
C ILE A 16 -6.83 6.02 -10.92
N SER A 17 -5.99 5.34 -11.70
CA SER A 17 -6.43 4.57 -12.87
C SER A 17 -6.68 3.10 -12.56
N ALA A 18 -6.65 2.70 -11.28
CA ALA A 18 -6.85 1.31 -10.91
C ALA A 18 -8.28 0.85 -11.16
N ASP A 19 -8.43 -0.42 -11.53
CA ASP A 19 -9.73 -1.03 -11.82
C ASP A 19 -10.53 -1.35 -10.56
N LYS A 20 -9.85 -1.46 -9.42
CA LYS A 20 -10.49 -1.85 -8.17
C LYS A 20 -10.02 -0.95 -7.03
N PRO A 21 -10.70 -0.98 -5.88
CA PRO A 21 -10.32 -0.15 -4.74
C PRO A 21 -8.87 -0.34 -4.35
N VAL A 22 -8.20 0.75 -4.00
CA VAL A 22 -6.81 0.74 -3.56
C VAL A 22 -6.73 1.40 -2.20
N LEU A 23 -6.17 0.68 -1.23
CA LEU A 23 -5.86 1.23 0.08
C LEU A 23 -4.38 1.66 0.05
N VAL A 24 -4.13 2.94 0.26
CA VAL A 24 -2.77 3.48 0.24
C VAL A 24 -2.27 3.69 1.65
N ASP A 25 -1.13 3.08 1.97
CA ASP A 25 -0.45 3.25 3.25
C ASP A 25 0.73 4.20 3.06
N PHE A 26 0.65 5.39 3.66
CA PHE A 26 1.74 6.36 3.66
C PHE A 26 2.66 6.07 4.83
N TRP A 27 3.91 5.78 4.57
CA TRP A 27 4.86 5.38 5.61
C TRP A 27 6.23 6.02 5.42
N ALA A 28 7.06 5.95 6.47
CA ALA A 28 8.44 6.41 6.41
C ALA A 28 9.27 5.66 7.45
N GLU A 29 10.58 5.57 7.21
CA GLU A 29 11.50 4.87 8.13
C GLU A 29 11.50 5.50 9.52
N TRP A 30 11.34 6.81 9.60
CA TRP A 30 11.33 7.52 10.88
C TRP A 30 10.00 7.42 11.62
N CYS A 31 9.01 6.82 11.02
CA CYS A 31 7.67 6.71 11.61
C CYS A 31 7.49 5.31 12.21
N GLY A 32 7.71 5.17 13.51
CA GLY A 32 7.56 3.89 14.19
C GLY A 32 6.18 3.25 14.02
N PRO A 33 5.09 3.98 14.34
CA PRO A 33 3.74 3.44 14.18
C PRO A 33 3.42 3.05 12.74
N CYS A 34 3.91 3.80 11.75
CA CYS A 34 3.69 3.47 10.34
C CYS A 34 4.31 2.12 9.98
N LYS A 35 5.47 1.83 10.53
CA LYS A 35 6.16 0.57 10.26
C LYS A 35 5.51 -0.59 10.98
N MET A 36 4.89 -0.35 12.12
CA MET A 36 4.27 -1.40 12.90
C MET A 36 3.04 -1.99 12.25
N ILE A 37 2.34 -1.24 11.42
CA ILE A 37 1.16 -1.75 10.72
C ILE A 37 1.49 -2.52 9.45
N GLY A 38 2.74 -2.45 9.00
CA GLY A 38 3.15 -3.12 7.77
C GLY A 38 2.80 -4.61 7.72
N PRO A 39 3.20 -5.40 8.73
CA PRO A 39 2.86 -6.83 8.74
C PRO A 39 1.36 -7.10 8.72
N SER A 40 0.56 -6.28 9.40
CA SER A 40 -0.89 -6.42 9.39
C SER A 40 -1.46 -6.14 8.01
N LEU A 41 -0.90 -5.15 7.29
CA LEU A 41 -1.34 -4.83 5.94
C LEU A 41 -0.98 -5.95 4.96
N GLU A 42 0.19 -6.57 5.12
CA GLU A 42 0.58 -7.70 4.30
C GLU A 42 -0.41 -8.86 4.47
N GLU A 43 -0.76 -9.16 5.71
CA GLU A 43 -1.69 -10.20 6.04
C GLU A 43 -3.07 -9.91 5.46
N LEU A 44 -3.53 -8.67 5.62
CA LEU A 44 -4.82 -8.23 5.08
C LEU A 44 -4.83 -8.33 3.56
N SER A 45 -3.74 -7.95 2.92
CA SER A 45 -3.59 -8.03 1.47
C SER A 45 -3.74 -9.45 0.97
N GLU A 46 -3.19 -10.42 1.69
CA GLU A 46 -3.32 -11.83 1.33
C GLU A 46 -4.77 -12.31 1.50
N GLU A 47 -5.44 -11.86 2.55
CA GLU A 47 -6.83 -12.25 2.81
C GLU A 47 -7.80 -11.67 1.78
N LEU A 48 -7.64 -10.39 1.43
CA LEU A 48 -8.52 -9.72 0.49
C LEU A 48 -8.19 -10.07 -0.96
N GLY A 49 -6.95 -10.48 -1.20
CA GLY A 49 -6.54 -10.97 -2.50
C GLY A 49 -6.83 -10.01 -3.64
N GLU A 50 -7.71 -10.44 -4.55
CA GLU A 50 -8.02 -9.70 -5.75
C GLU A 50 -9.09 -8.63 -5.58
N GLN A 51 -9.72 -8.56 -4.41
CA GLN A 51 -10.80 -7.61 -4.16
C GLN A 51 -10.31 -6.19 -3.94
N VAL A 52 -9.15 -6.04 -3.31
CA VAL A 52 -8.57 -4.74 -2.97
C VAL A 52 -7.06 -4.80 -3.16
N THR A 53 -6.52 -3.75 -3.76
CA THR A 53 -5.07 -3.60 -3.84
C THR A 53 -4.59 -2.78 -2.65
N ILE A 54 -3.59 -3.28 -1.93
CA ILE A 54 -2.98 -2.52 -0.84
C ILE A 54 -1.62 -2.03 -1.31
N ALA A 55 -1.47 -0.71 -1.38
CA ALA A 55 -0.29 -0.07 -1.89
C ALA A 55 0.44 0.67 -0.76
N LYS A 56 1.75 0.69 -0.82
CA LYS A 56 2.60 1.36 0.18
C LYS A 56 3.39 2.46 -0.49
N LEU A 57 3.25 3.68 0.01
CA LEU A 57 3.95 4.85 -0.51
C LEU A 57 4.87 5.41 0.56
N ASN A 58 6.17 5.37 0.30
CA ASN A 58 7.18 5.95 1.18
C ASN A 58 7.17 7.47 0.98
N ILE A 59 6.89 8.21 2.07
CA ILE A 59 6.80 9.68 2.03
C ILE A 59 8.11 10.38 2.41
N ASP A 60 9.13 9.62 2.69
CA ASP A 60 10.43 10.19 3.08
C ASP A 60 11.18 10.78 1.90
#